data_7ff501829c088ae81963fa8e4a71eaba
#
_entry.id   7ff501829c088ae81963fa8e4a71eaba
#
_cell.length_a   1.000
_cell.length_b   1.000
_cell.length_c   1.000
_cell.angle_alpha   90.00
_cell.angle_beta   90.00
_cell.angle_gamma   90.00
#
_symmetry.space_group_name_H-M   'P 1'
#
loop_
_entity.id
_entity.type
_entity.pdbx_description
1 polymer ?
#
loop_
_entity_poly.entity_id
_entity_poly.type
_entity_poly.pdbx_seq_one_letter_code
_entity_poly.pdbx_strand_id
1 'polypeptide(L)'
;MEDIKEVARGKWVGIFSALGIEIPPQGRHGPCPICKSGKDRFRMDSCETGSFYCNQCTQHSGSGIDLVMKVLNVDFKGAVEAIRSVIGSAEITKQQPEPKMSKSLLRKIYLESKLVELNDPVSLYLKNRGLSVLSEKLRYHPACYEPETKGKLPTMLATFMLADNTAITMHRTFLTKFGNKADIANPKKVLPSLADMAGGSIRLFEPKEDGIIAIAEGIETALAVYELTHIPTWSVVSSGLMESFEPPKGIKHVMIFADKDENHTGARAAYILANKIVVQRKKTAEVFLPKDSGDFLDELRKQKGI
;
A
#
# COMPACT_ATOMS: atom_id res chain seq x y z
N MET A 1 17.65 10.17 -35.92
CA MET A 1 16.46 10.74 -35.23
C MET A 1 16.74 10.60 -33.75
N GLU A 2 16.81 11.69 -32.99
CA GLU A 2 17.10 11.60 -31.55
C GLU A 2 16.05 10.75 -30.84
N ASP A 3 16.50 9.92 -29.88
CA ASP A 3 15.61 9.09 -29.09
C ASP A 3 14.73 9.99 -28.23
N ILE A 4 13.42 9.90 -28.42
CA ILE A 4 12.44 10.72 -27.69
C ILE A 4 12.55 10.57 -26.17
N LYS A 5 13.02 9.41 -25.69
CA LYS A 5 13.22 9.16 -24.26
C LYS A 5 14.32 10.03 -23.69
N GLU A 6 15.42 10.21 -24.42
CA GLU A 6 16.54 11.03 -23.99
C GLU A 6 16.18 12.54 -24.06
N VAL A 7 15.48 12.97 -25.11
CA VAL A 7 15.07 14.37 -25.27
C VAL A 7 14.03 14.79 -24.23
N ALA A 8 13.16 13.87 -23.82
CA ALA A 8 12.12 14.08 -22.80
C ALA A 8 12.64 13.93 -21.36
N ARG A 9 13.85 13.45 -21.18
CA ARG A 9 14.41 13.17 -19.86
C ARG A 9 14.41 14.43 -18.98
N GLY A 10 13.85 14.32 -17.79
CA GLY A 10 13.72 15.43 -16.82
C GLY A 10 12.66 16.47 -17.17
N LYS A 11 11.98 16.37 -18.32
CA LYS A 11 10.96 17.34 -18.78
C LYS A 11 9.52 16.83 -18.62
N TRP A 12 9.32 15.62 -18.10
CA TRP A 12 8.02 14.96 -18.12
C TRP A 12 6.90 15.71 -17.41
N VAL A 13 7.20 16.40 -16.29
CA VAL A 13 6.19 17.22 -15.59
C VAL A 13 5.69 18.36 -16.49
N GLY A 14 6.61 19.06 -17.17
CA GLY A 14 6.28 20.12 -18.12
C GLY A 14 5.55 19.58 -19.35
N ILE A 15 5.96 18.42 -19.86
CA ILE A 15 5.30 17.75 -21.00
C ILE A 15 3.86 17.39 -20.65
N PHE A 16 3.64 16.77 -19.49
CA PHE A 16 2.29 16.41 -19.03
C PHE A 16 1.41 17.64 -18.86
N SER A 17 1.93 18.69 -18.21
CA SER A 17 1.21 19.95 -18.05
C SER A 17 0.82 20.56 -19.40
N ALA A 18 1.75 20.63 -20.37
CA ALA A 18 1.51 21.19 -21.69
C ALA A 18 0.51 20.37 -22.53
N LEU A 19 0.43 19.05 -22.27
CA LEU A 19 -0.56 18.16 -22.88
C LEU A 19 -1.89 18.10 -22.12
N GLY A 20 -2.08 18.91 -21.07
CA GLY A 20 -3.29 18.90 -20.25
C GLY A 20 -3.47 17.65 -19.40
N ILE A 21 -2.38 16.91 -19.14
CA ILE A 21 -2.38 15.70 -18.29
C ILE A 21 -2.11 16.15 -16.85
N GLU A 22 -3.15 16.16 -16.04
CA GLU A 22 -3.03 16.50 -14.63
C GLU A 22 -2.42 15.33 -13.84
N ILE A 23 -1.30 15.60 -13.18
CA ILE A 23 -0.60 14.63 -12.31
C ILE A 23 -0.46 15.21 -10.90
N PRO A 24 -0.49 14.38 -9.84
CA PRO A 24 -0.21 14.87 -8.50
C PRO A 24 1.24 15.36 -8.39
N PRO A 25 1.53 16.29 -7.46
CA PRO A 25 2.89 16.72 -7.18
C PRO A 25 3.80 15.52 -6.86
N GLN A 26 5.09 15.66 -7.19
CA GLN A 26 6.08 14.61 -6.95
C GLN A 26 6.05 14.12 -5.49
N GLY A 27 6.14 12.80 -5.31
CA GLY A 27 6.08 12.17 -3.99
C GLY A 27 4.69 12.15 -3.34
N ARG A 28 3.65 12.60 -4.05
CA ARG A 28 2.26 12.54 -3.59
C ARG A 28 1.43 11.59 -4.45
N HIS A 29 0.43 11.01 -3.82
CA HIS A 29 -0.62 10.28 -4.52
C HIS A 29 -1.76 11.23 -4.87
N GLY A 30 -2.50 10.90 -5.94
CA GLY A 30 -3.66 11.66 -6.38
C GLY A 30 -4.60 10.88 -7.27
N PRO A 31 -5.61 11.54 -7.86
CA PRO A 31 -6.47 10.93 -8.87
C PRO A 31 -5.67 10.39 -10.05
N CYS A 32 -6.10 9.28 -10.62
CA CYS A 32 -5.42 8.72 -11.78
C CYS A 32 -5.89 9.41 -13.08
N PRO A 33 -4.99 9.98 -13.90
CA PRO A 33 -5.36 10.59 -15.15
C PRO A 33 -5.84 9.61 -16.23
N ILE A 34 -5.53 8.30 -16.07
CA ILE A 34 -5.93 7.25 -17.00
C ILE A 34 -7.35 6.77 -16.70
N CYS A 35 -7.58 6.23 -15.50
CA CYS A 35 -8.89 5.70 -15.11
C CYS A 35 -9.84 6.75 -14.53
N LYS A 36 -9.40 8.01 -14.42
CA LYS A 36 -10.16 9.18 -13.94
C LYS A 36 -10.89 8.94 -12.61
N SER A 37 -10.33 8.08 -11.75
CA SER A 37 -10.97 7.65 -10.51
C SER A 37 -10.01 7.65 -9.32
N GLY A 38 -10.59 7.66 -8.11
CA GLY A 38 -9.88 7.63 -6.84
C GLY A 38 -9.26 8.96 -6.45
N LYS A 39 -8.88 9.08 -5.17
CA LYS A 39 -8.27 10.28 -4.61
C LYS A 39 -6.75 10.18 -4.47
N ASP A 40 -6.21 8.94 -4.39
CA ASP A 40 -4.82 8.64 -4.02
C ASP A 40 -4.23 7.42 -4.76
N ARG A 41 -4.75 7.12 -5.95
CA ARG A 41 -4.44 5.89 -6.70
C ARG A 41 -3.22 5.98 -7.58
N PHE A 42 -2.88 7.19 -8.01
CA PHE A 42 -1.81 7.46 -8.95
C PHE A 42 -0.68 8.23 -8.29
N ARG A 43 0.54 7.87 -8.63
CA ARG A 43 1.73 8.65 -8.32
C ARG A 43 2.70 8.63 -9.49
N MET A 44 3.50 9.67 -9.60
CA MET A 44 4.65 9.69 -10.48
C MET A 44 5.88 9.23 -9.73
N ASP A 45 6.53 8.17 -10.21
CA ASP A 45 7.70 7.56 -9.56
C ASP A 45 9.00 8.29 -9.93
N SER A 46 9.10 8.84 -11.14
CA SER A 46 10.30 9.58 -11.58
C SER A 46 9.96 10.72 -12.53
N CYS A 47 10.42 11.92 -12.20
CA CYS A 47 10.36 13.08 -13.10
C CYS A 47 11.35 12.95 -14.26
N GLU A 48 12.41 12.14 -14.14
CA GLU A 48 13.38 11.93 -15.21
C GLU A 48 12.82 11.09 -16.34
N THR A 49 12.14 10.01 -16.02
CA THR A 49 11.61 9.04 -16.99
C THR A 49 10.12 9.16 -17.22
N GLY A 50 9.42 9.98 -16.42
CA GLY A 50 7.96 10.09 -16.42
C GLY A 50 7.26 8.81 -15.94
N SER A 51 7.97 7.89 -15.32
CA SER A 51 7.39 6.64 -14.85
C SER A 51 6.34 6.88 -13.77
N PHE A 52 5.32 6.05 -13.78
CA PHE A 52 4.16 6.18 -12.91
C PHE A 52 3.66 4.83 -12.40
N TYR A 53 2.87 4.90 -11.36
CA TYR A 53 2.13 3.77 -10.82
C TYR A 53 0.69 4.16 -10.49
N CYS A 54 -0.27 3.27 -10.83
CA CYS A 54 -1.67 3.35 -10.41
C CYS A 54 -2.14 2.00 -9.88
N ASN A 55 -2.69 1.95 -8.69
CA ASN A 55 -3.10 0.69 -8.06
C ASN A 55 -4.41 0.08 -8.61
N GLN A 56 -5.05 0.73 -9.59
CA GLN A 56 -6.33 0.28 -10.16
C GLN A 56 -6.33 0.05 -11.66
N CYS A 57 -5.37 0.62 -12.40
CA CYS A 57 -5.28 0.38 -13.82
C CYS A 57 -4.86 -1.06 -14.11
N THR A 58 -5.37 -1.67 -15.19
CA THR A 58 -4.99 -3.02 -15.63
C THR A 58 -3.48 -3.15 -15.82
N GLN A 59 -2.84 -2.11 -16.36
CA GLN A 59 -1.40 -1.96 -16.36
C GLN A 59 -1.02 -0.94 -15.31
N HIS A 60 -0.59 -1.41 -14.15
CA HIS A 60 -0.34 -0.62 -12.95
C HIS A 60 0.76 0.42 -13.09
N SER A 61 1.73 0.23 -13.98
CA SER A 61 2.90 1.09 -14.16
C SER A 61 3.25 1.28 -15.62
N GLY A 62 4.06 2.29 -15.91
CA GLY A 62 4.56 2.58 -17.24
C GLY A 62 5.54 3.74 -17.26
N SER A 63 6.09 4.02 -18.44
CA SER A 63 6.92 5.21 -18.70
C SER A 63 6.06 6.44 -18.98
N GLY A 64 6.70 7.61 -19.09
CA GLY A 64 6.00 8.82 -19.50
C GLY A 64 5.34 8.72 -20.88
N ILE A 65 5.92 7.96 -21.79
CA ILE A 65 5.30 7.71 -23.12
C ILE A 65 4.03 6.88 -22.95
N ASP A 66 4.07 5.82 -22.11
CA ASP A 66 2.89 4.99 -21.84
C ASP A 66 1.75 5.82 -21.20
N LEU A 67 2.08 6.79 -20.36
CA LEU A 67 1.08 7.69 -19.79
C LEU A 67 0.42 8.54 -20.88
N VAL A 68 1.21 9.15 -21.78
CA VAL A 68 0.69 9.96 -22.88
C VAL A 68 -0.20 9.10 -23.80
N MET A 69 0.28 7.89 -24.19
CA MET A 69 -0.52 6.97 -25.02
C MET A 69 -1.88 6.67 -24.40
N LYS A 70 -1.92 6.40 -23.12
CA LYS A 70 -3.16 6.00 -22.40
C LYS A 70 -4.11 7.17 -22.16
N VAL A 71 -3.60 8.33 -21.77
CA VAL A 71 -4.45 9.48 -21.47
C VAL A 71 -5.02 10.10 -22.75
N LEU A 72 -4.20 10.21 -23.80
CA LEU A 72 -4.64 10.77 -25.09
C LEU A 72 -5.29 9.71 -26.01
N ASN A 73 -5.27 8.44 -25.60
CA ASN A 73 -5.79 7.30 -26.39
C ASN A 73 -5.19 7.24 -27.81
N VAL A 74 -3.86 7.33 -27.90
CA VAL A 74 -3.10 7.29 -29.16
C VAL A 74 -2.09 6.14 -29.13
N ASP A 75 -1.62 5.74 -30.31
CA ASP A 75 -0.53 4.78 -30.45
C ASP A 75 0.84 5.42 -30.11
N PHE A 76 1.91 4.63 -30.19
CA PHE A 76 3.26 5.10 -29.88
C PHE A 76 3.68 6.28 -30.77
N LYS A 77 3.34 6.23 -32.06
CA LYS A 77 3.67 7.29 -33.01
C LYS A 77 2.94 8.60 -32.67
N GLY A 78 1.64 8.53 -32.40
CA GLY A 78 0.85 9.68 -31.96
C GLY A 78 1.34 10.28 -30.62
N ALA A 79 1.76 9.41 -29.67
CA ALA A 79 2.35 9.89 -28.42
C ALA A 79 3.68 10.64 -28.66
N VAL A 80 4.55 10.10 -29.53
CA VAL A 80 5.82 10.76 -29.90
C VAL A 80 5.59 12.11 -30.58
N GLU A 81 4.61 12.20 -31.48
CA GLU A 81 4.23 13.45 -32.15
C GLU A 81 3.70 14.48 -31.14
N ALA A 82 2.81 14.06 -30.22
CA ALA A 82 2.28 14.92 -29.16
C ALA A 82 3.40 15.44 -28.24
N ILE A 83 4.31 14.56 -27.81
CA ILE A 83 5.45 14.94 -26.96
C ILE A 83 6.34 15.96 -27.71
N ARG A 84 6.65 15.71 -28.98
CA ARG A 84 7.50 16.60 -29.78
C ARG A 84 6.89 17.98 -29.96
N SER A 85 5.58 18.10 -30.06
CA SER A 85 4.91 19.39 -30.23
C SER A 85 5.05 20.32 -29.01
N VAL A 86 5.29 19.77 -27.81
CA VAL A 86 5.37 20.53 -26.56
C VAL A 86 6.74 20.52 -25.89
N ILE A 87 7.67 19.65 -26.31
CA ILE A 87 8.93 19.41 -25.59
C ILE A 87 9.85 20.63 -25.57
N GLY A 88 9.74 21.52 -26.55
CA GLY A 88 10.53 22.76 -26.64
C GLY A 88 10.16 23.78 -25.56
N SER A 89 8.93 23.75 -25.06
CA SER A 89 8.44 24.64 -23.99
C SER A 89 8.45 24.00 -22.61
N ALA A 90 8.78 22.70 -22.50
CA ALA A 90 8.77 21.98 -21.24
C ALA A 90 10.01 22.28 -20.40
N GLU A 91 9.79 22.76 -19.18
CA GLU A 91 10.87 23.03 -18.22
C GLU A 91 11.48 21.73 -17.66
N ILE A 92 12.79 21.76 -17.38
CA ILE A 92 13.47 20.65 -16.71
C ILE A 92 13.11 20.65 -15.23
N THR A 93 12.42 19.62 -14.78
CA THR A 93 12.09 19.42 -13.37
C THR A 93 13.14 18.50 -12.74
N LYS A 94 13.95 19.05 -11.83
CA LYS A 94 14.89 18.23 -11.05
C LYS A 94 14.12 17.35 -10.07
N GLN A 95 14.42 16.06 -10.08
CA GLN A 95 13.87 15.15 -9.09
C GLN A 95 14.35 15.58 -7.71
N GLN A 96 13.43 15.88 -6.80
CA GLN A 96 13.81 16.07 -5.40
C GLN A 96 14.23 14.71 -4.86
N PRO A 97 15.43 14.60 -4.24
CA PRO A 97 15.81 13.33 -3.63
C PRO A 97 14.79 12.99 -2.54
N GLU A 98 14.07 11.89 -2.74
CA GLU A 98 13.28 11.35 -1.65
C GLU A 98 14.19 11.05 -0.46
N PRO A 99 13.78 11.37 0.78
CA PRO A 99 14.58 11.04 1.94
C PRO A 99 14.80 9.52 1.97
N LYS A 100 16.03 9.10 1.69
CA LYS A 100 16.39 7.69 1.69
C LYS A 100 16.19 7.13 3.10
N MET A 101 15.30 6.16 3.23
CA MET A 101 15.18 5.40 4.47
C MET A 101 16.52 4.72 4.76
N SER A 102 16.95 4.77 6.01
CA SER A 102 18.10 4.02 6.49
C SER A 102 17.68 3.04 7.59
N LYS A 103 18.44 1.95 7.74
CA LYS A 103 18.22 1.00 8.85
C LYS A 103 18.27 1.69 10.21
N SER A 104 19.16 2.69 10.37
CA SER A 104 19.27 3.47 11.61
C SER A 104 18.03 4.32 11.88
N LEU A 105 17.44 4.95 10.85
CA LEU A 105 16.22 5.72 11.00
C LEU A 105 15.01 4.81 11.30
N LEU A 106 14.89 3.68 10.61
CA LEU A 106 13.84 2.71 10.89
C LEU A 106 13.92 2.21 12.34
N ARG A 107 15.14 1.86 12.78
CA ARG A 107 15.40 1.45 14.17
C ARG A 107 15.09 2.56 15.18
N LYS A 108 15.46 3.81 14.87
CA LYS A 108 15.16 4.96 15.73
C LYS A 108 13.65 5.10 15.96
N ILE A 109 12.85 5.11 14.88
CA ILE A 109 11.37 5.21 14.97
C ILE A 109 10.80 4.06 15.80
N TYR A 110 11.34 2.84 15.63
CA TYR A 110 10.93 1.68 16.43
C TYR A 110 11.25 1.87 17.92
N LEU A 111 12.44 2.34 18.26
CA LEU A 111 12.86 2.56 19.66
C LEU A 111 12.14 3.72 20.34
N GLU A 112 11.71 4.74 19.61
CA GLU A 112 10.87 5.83 20.11
C GLU A 112 9.42 5.40 20.34
N SER A 113 9.00 4.26 19.84
CA SER A 113 7.69 3.67 20.10
C SER A 113 7.72 2.76 21.32
N LYS A 114 6.55 2.49 21.87
CA LYS A 114 6.35 1.60 23.02
C LYS A 114 5.29 0.54 22.71
N LEU A 115 5.17 -0.47 23.57
CA LEU A 115 4.08 -1.41 23.51
C LEU A 115 2.74 -0.68 23.66
N VAL A 116 1.71 -1.23 23.05
CA VAL A 116 0.35 -0.69 23.18
C VAL A 116 -0.16 -1.02 24.59
N GLU A 117 -0.61 0.01 25.30
CA GLU A 117 -1.17 -0.10 26.63
C GLU A 117 -2.66 0.22 26.63
N LEU A 118 -3.36 -0.23 27.65
CA LEU A 118 -4.79 0.07 27.81
C LEU A 118 -5.01 1.60 27.89
N ASN A 119 -6.00 2.08 27.14
CA ASN A 119 -6.38 3.50 27.03
C ASN A 119 -5.36 4.40 26.30
N ASP A 120 -4.30 3.86 25.70
CA ASP A 120 -3.52 4.66 24.77
C ASP A 120 -4.28 4.86 23.43
N PRO A 121 -3.86 5.80 22.57
CA PRO A 121 -4.54 6.09 21.31
C PRO A 121 -4.70 4.88 20.39
N VAL A 122 -3.80 3.88 20.45
CA VAL A 122 -3.89 2.68 19.59
C VAL A 122 -4.95 1.72 20.13
N SER A 123 -4.96 1.44 21.44
CA SER A 123 -5.97 0.58 22.06
C SER A 123 -7.36 1.18 21.93
N LEU A 124 -7.48 2.49 22.11
CA LEU A 124 -8.74 3.22 21.88
C LEU A 124 -9.17 3.14 20.41
N TYR A 125 -8.24 3.27 19.47
CA TYR A 125 -8.52 3.16 18.04
C TYR A 125 -9.09 1.78 17.69
N LEU A 126 -8.44 0.72 18.12
CA LEU A 126 -8.90 -0.64 17.86
C LEU A 126 -10.28 -0.88 18.48
N LYS A 127 -10.49 -0.43 19.72
CA LYS A 127 -11.80 -0.49 20.37
C LYS A 127 -12.88 0.28 19.61
N ASN A 128 -12.57 1.50 19.15
CA ASN A 128 -13.50 2.33 18.36
C ASN A 128 -13.84 1.68 17.00
N ARG A 129 -12.94 0.81 16.49
CA ARG A 129 -13.19 0.00 15.30
C ARG A 129 -13.98 -1.28 15.58
N GLY A 130 -14.33 -1.55 16.84
CA GLY A 130 -15.06 -2.76 17.25
C GLY A 130 -14.17 -3.98 17.47
N LEU A 131 -12.85 -3.79 17.52
CA LEU A 131 -11.87 -4.85 17.75
C LEU A 131 -11.64 -5.03 19.27
N SER A 132 -11.66 -6.27 19.74
CA SER A 132 -11.35 -6.66 21.11
C SER A 132 -9.95 -7.27 21.26
N VAL A 133 -9.36 -7.70 20.14
CA VAL A 133 -8.04 -8.30 20.09
C VAL A 133 -6.95 -7.26 19.87
N LEU A 134 -5.83 -7.43 20.56
CA LEU A 134 -4.62 -6.65 20.40
C LEU A 134 -3.45 -7.57 20.06
N SER A 135 -2.72 -7.23 19.01
CA SER A 135 -1.47 -7.89 18.67
C SER A 135 -0.28 -7.23 19.38
N GLU A 136 0.57 -8.03 20.01
CA GLU A 136 1.83 -7.56 20.63
C GLU A 136 2.84 -7.03 19.60
N LYS A 137 2.62 -7.27 18.32
CA LYS A 137 3.45 -6.76 17.21
C LYS A 137 3.09 -5.32 16.81
N LEU A 138 1.95 -4.80 17.27
CA LEU A 138 1.59 -3.40 17.11
C LEU A 138 2.29 -2.56 18.17
N ARG A 139 2.66 -1.35 17.81
CA ARG A 139 3.33 -0.42 18.70
C ARG A 139 2.67 0.95 18.66
N TYR A 140 2.77 1.66 19.76
CA TYR A 140 2.33 3.04 19.89
C TYR A 140 3.52 3.98 19.83
N HIS A 141 3.52 4.92 18.89
CA HIS A 141 4.47 6.02 18.83
C HIS A 141 3.76 7.33 19.24
N PRO A 142 4.18 7.98 20.34
CA PRO A 142 3.42 9.12 20.87
C PRO A 142 3.45 10.36 19.98
N ALA A 143 4.50 10.54 19.19
CA ALA A 143 4.74 11.75 18.41
C ALA A 143 5.51 11.46 17.11
N CYS A 144 4.95 10.60 16.26
CA CYS A 144 5.55 10.27 14.95
C CYS A 144 5.40 11.43 13.96
N TYR A 145 6.49 11.75 13.25
CA TYR A 145 6.46 12.81 12.23
C TYR A 145 5.49 12.49 11.10
N GLU A 146 4.61 13.45 10.81
CA GLU A 146 3.65 13.41 9.72
C GLU A 146 4.02 14.44 8.64
N PRO A 147 4.36 14.00 7.40
CA PRO A 147 4.96 14.88 6.39
C PRO A 147 3.99 15.90 5.76
N GLU A 148 2.68 15.65 5.77
CA GLU A 148 1.68 16.52 5.15
C GLU A 148 1.47 17.80 5.97
N THR A 149 1.25 17.62 7.28
CA THR A 149 1.10 18.73 8.21
C THR A 149 2.43 19.26 8.75
N LYS A 150 3.54 18.53 8.48
CA LYS A 150 4.86 18.74 9.08
C LYS A 150 4.83 18.70 10.61
N GLY A 151 3.80 18.05 11.16
CA GLY A 151 3.54 17.91 12.59
C GLY A 151 4.00 16.57 13.16
N LYS A 152 3.67 16.34 14.41
CA LYS A 152 3.88 15.06 15.10
C LYS A 152 2.54 14.58 15.66
N LEU A 153 2.20 13.33 15.38
CA LEU A 153 0.91 12.75 15.77
C LEU A 153 1.08 11.41 16.48
N PRO A 154 0.15 11.08 17.40
CA PRO A 154 0.01 9.72 17.91
C PRO A 154 -0.15 8.74 16.75
N THR A 155 0.57 7.63 16.77
CA THR A 155 0.62 6.74 15.60
C THR A 155 0.66 5.28 16.03
N MET A 156 -0.18 4.46 15.41
CA MET A 156 -0.01 3.01 15.42
C MET A 156 1.05 2.63 14.40
N LEU A 157 2.07 1.89 14.84
CA LEU A 157 3.13 1.35 14.00
C LEU A 157 2.99 -0.16 13.88
N ALA A 158 3.23 -0.66 12.66
CA ALA A 158 3.33 -2.08 12.38
C ALA A 158 4.51 -2.33 11.45
N THR A 159 5.42 -3.23 11.85
CA THR A 159 6.62 -3.55 11.09
C THR A 159 6.27 -4.43 9.90
N PHE A 160 6.70 -4.04 8.71
CA PHE A 160 6.59 -4.83 7.49
C PHE A 160 7.88 -5.62 7.25
N MET A 161 7.76 -6.92 7.03
CA MET A 161 8.86 -7.86 6.95
C MET A 161 8.78 -8.69 5.67
N LEU A 162 9.92 -9.02 5.10
CA LEU A 162 10.04 -9.99 4.01
C LEU A 162 9.92 -11.43 4.53
N ALA A 163 9.83 -12.40 3.61
CA ALA A 163 9.69 -13.81 3.95
C ALA A 163 10.84 -14.36 4.80
N ASP A 164 12.04 -13.77 4.70
CA ASP A 164 13.25 -14.12 5.47
C ASP A 164 13.35 -13.44 6.85
N ASN A 165 12.29 -12.80 7.33
CA ASN A 165 12.21 -12.02 8.56
C ASN A 165 12.96 -10.66 8.53
N THR A 166 13.43 -10.19 7.39
CA THR A 166 14.05 -8.87 7.28
C THR A 166 13.00 -7.77 7.38
N ALA A 167 13.09 -6.92 8.40
CA ALA A 167 12.28 -5.72 8.53
C ALA A 167 12.77 -4.65 7.54
N ILE A 168 11.89 -4.20 6.64
CA ILE A 168 12.26 -3.27 5.56
C ILE A 168 11.55 -1.93 5.62
N THR A 169 10.40 -1.85 6.30
CA THR A 169 9.64 -0.62 6.49
C THR A 169 8.65 -0.75 7.64
N MET A 170 7.90 0.31 7.92
CA MET A 170 6.79 0.32 8.86
C MET A 170 5.55 0.96 8.25
N HIS A 171 4.41 0.34 8.47
CA HIS A 171 3.12 0.94 8.27
C HIS A 171 2.78 1.85 9.45
N ARG A 172 2.26 3.03 9.17
CA ARG A 172 1.85 4.06 10.12
C ARG A 172 0.37 4.35 9.96
N THR A 173 -0.40 4.27 11.05
CA THR A 173 -1.75 4.80 11.11
C THR A 173 -1.75 5.98 12.07
N PHE A 174 -1.86 7.19 11.54
CA PHE A 174 -1.89 8.42 12.34
C PHE A 174 -3.25 8.57 13.02
N LEU A 175 -3.20 8.88 14.31
CA LEU A 175 -4.36 8.88 15.18
C LEU A 175 -4.53 10.24 15.89
N THR A 176 -5.73 10.48 16.36
CA THR A 176 -5.99 11.48 17.40
C THR A 176 -5.71 10.88 18.79
N LYS A 177 -5.55 11.71 19.79
CA LYS A 177 -5.43 11.26 21.19
C LYS A 177 -6.65 10.48 21.72
N PHE A 178 -7.78 10.56 21.03
CA PHE A 178 -9.04 9.87 21.36
C PHE A 178 -9.24 8.55 20.59
N GLY A 179 -8.22 8.06 19.88
CA GLY A 179 -8.31 6.81 19.12
C GLY A 179 -9.16 6.90 17.86
N ASN A 180 -9.23 8.04 17.20
CA ASN A 180 -9.76 8.16 15.84
C ASN A 180 -8.61 8.32 14.86
N LYS A 181 -8.84 8.03 13.58
CA LYS A 181 -7.86 8.42 12.55
C LYS A 181 -7.66 9.93 12.59
N ALA A 182 -6.43 10.37 12.43
CA ALA A 182 -6.11 11.80 12.31
C ALA A 182 -6.85 12.42 11.12
N ASP A 183 -7.29 13.66 11.29
CA ASP A 183 -7.97 14.43 10.22
C ASP A 183 -6.94 15.00 9.25
N ILE A 184 -6.40 14.13 8.41
CA ILE A 184 -5.45 14.40 7.34
C ILE A 184 -5.86 13.62 6.10
N ALA A 185 -5.42 14.03 4.90
CA ALA A 185 -5.85 13.41 3.66
C ALA A 185 -5.59 11.89 3.64
N ASN A 186 -4.42 11.44 4.11
CA ASN A 186 -4.05 10.04 4.16
C ASN A 186 -3.51 9.65 5.55
N PRO A 187 -4.38 9.21 6.48
CA PRO A 187 -3.94 8.83 7.81
C PRO A 187 -3.18 7.50 7.87
N LYS A 188 -3.21 6.70 6.82
CA LYS A 188 -2.44 5.45 6.67
C LYS A 188 -1.31 5.65 5.68
N LYS A 189 -0.07 5.50 6.11
CA LYS A 189 1.13 5.70 5.26
C LYS A 189 2.18 4.65 5.59
N VAL A 190 2.87 4.16 4.56
CA VAL A 190 4.07 3.34 4.74
C VAL A 190 5.29 4.27 4.70
N LEU A 191 6.28 4.02 5.55
CA LEU A 191 7.58 4.68 5.42
C LEU A 191 8.26 4.27 4.11
N PRO A 192 9.17 5.09 3.55
CA PRO A 192 10.01 4.63 2.44
C PRO A 192 10.69 3.30 2.81
N SER A 193 10.69 2.34 1.90
CA SER A 193 11.21 1.00 2.18
C SER A 193 12.72 0.90 1.92
N LEU A 194 13.37 0.00 2.66
CA LEU A 194 14.80 -0.33 2.47
C LEU A 194 15.03 -1.26 1.28
N ALA A 195 13.99 -1.95 0.82
CA ALA A 195 14.01 -2.90 -0.29
C ALA A 195 12.63 -2.97 -0.96
N ASP A 196 12.50 -3.75 -2.03
CA ASP A 196 11.21 -4.08 -2.62
C ASP A 196 10.30 -4.75 -1.58
N MET A 197 9.05 -4.32 -1.52
CA MET A 197 8.05 -4.84 -0.60
C MET A 197 7.39 -6.14 -1.11
N ALA A 198 7.62 -6.53 -2.36
CA ALA A 198 7.06 -7.76 -2.92
C ALA A 198 7.42 -8.97 -2.05
N GLY A 199 6.44 -9.81 -1.76
CA GLY A 199 6.62 -11.01 -0.95
C GLY A 199 6.49 -10.82 0.56
N GLY A 200 6.43 -9.58 1.04
CA GLY A 200 6.41 -9.28 2.48
C GLY A 200 5.00 -9.15 3.07
N SER A 201 4.97 -8.96 4.39
CA SER A 201 3.74 -8.78 5.17
C SER A 201 4.01 -8.14 6.54
N ILE A 202 2.96 -7.68 7.19
CA ILE A 202 2.92 -7.33 8.61
C ILE A 202 2.42 -8.57 9.36
N ARG A 203 3.29 -9.17 10.17
CA ARG A 203 3.00 -10.39 10.91
C ARG A 203 2.43 -10.05 12.29
N LEU A 204 1.11 -10.04 12.38
CA LEU A 204 0.43 -9.66 13.63
C LEU A 204 0.47 -10.76 14.69
N PHE A 205 0.51 -12.02 14.29
CA PHE A 205 0.52 -13.18 15.18
C PHE A 205 1.55 -14.20 14.74
N GLU A 206 2.15 -14.90 15.68
CA GLU A 206 3.09 -15.99 15.37
C GLU A 206 2.33 -17.19 14.79
N PRO A 207 2.86 -17.84 13.74
CA PRO A 207 2.29 -19.07 13.21
C PRO A 207 2.28 -20.18 14.26
N LYS A 208 1.28 -21.05 14.22
CA LYS A 208 1.23 -22.26 15.02
C LYS A 208 2.03 -23.39 14.36
N GLU A 209 2.26 -24.47 15.08
CA GLU A 209 2.99 -25.66 14.58
C GLU A 209 2.31 -26.37 13.40
N ASP A 210 0.99 -26.18 13.24
CA ASP A 210 0.23 -26.70 12.11
C ASP A 210 0.66 -26.10 10.77
N GLY A 211 1.32 -24.93 10.79
CA GLY A 211 1.78 -24.21 9.62
C GLY A 211 0.64 -23.52 8.84
N ILE A 212 -0.47 -23.22 9.51
CA ILE A 212 -1.62 -22.52 8.92
C ILE A 212 -1.54 -21.04 9.29
N ILE A 213 -1.68 -20.15 8.29
CA ILE A 213 -1.85 -18.71 8.50
C ILE A 213 -3.01 -18.20 7.66
N ALA A 214 -3.57 -17.10 8.12
CA ALA A 214 -4.47 -16.28 7.32
C ALA A 214 -3.77 -15.00 6.87
N ILE A 215 -4.18 -14.44 5.74
CA ILE A 215 -3.77 -13.11 5.29
C ILE A 215 -4.99 -12.27 4.93
N ALA A 216 -4.88 -10.96 5.16
CA ALA A 216 -5.86 -9.97 4.75
C ALA A 216 -5.15 -8.70 4.27
N GLU A 217 -5.85 -7.81 3.56
CA GLU A 217 -5.26 -6.59 3.05
C GLU A 217 -4.88 -5.65 4.21
N GLY A 218 -5.86 -5.19 4.97
CA GLY A 218 -5.67 -4.21 6.05
C GLY A 218 -5.28 -4.83 7.40
N ILE A 219 -4.65 -4.04 8.26
CA ILE A 219 -4.31 -4.44 9.64
C ILE A 219 -5.60 -4.71 10.43
N GLU A 220 -6.58 -3.83 10.32
CA GLU A 220 -7.85 -3.94 11.04
C GLU A 220 -8.64 -5.16 10.57
N THR A 221 -8.67 -5.41 9.25
CA THR A 221 -9.29 -6.62 8.67
C THR A 221 -8.57 -7.88 9.15
N ALA A 222 -7.22 -7.87 9.21
CA ALA A 222 -6.46 -9.00 9.71
C ALA A 222 -6.72 -9.28 11.20
N LEU A 223 -6.86 -8.25 12.03
CA LEU A 223 -7.25 -8.41 13.44
C LEU A 223 -8.67 -8.96 13.57
N ALA A 224 -9.61 -8.51 12.72
CA ALA A 224 -10.98 -9.01 12.71
C ALA A 224 -11.04 -10.49 12.30
N VAL A 225 -10.29 -10.89 11.28
CA VAL A 225 -10.17 -12.31 10.87
C VAL A 225 -9.61 -13.15 12.02
N TYR A 226 -8.57 -12.69 12.71
CA TYR A 226 -8.06 -13.41 13.87
C TYR A 226 -9.10 -13.53 14.98
N GLU A 227 -9.85 -12.47 15.26
CA GLU A 227 -10.91 -12.50 16.27
C GLU A 227 -12.06 -13.46 15.92
N LEU A 228 -12.40 -13.57 14.62
CA LEU A 228 -13.43 -14.49 14.12
C LEU A 228 -12.97 -15.97 14.09
N THR A 229 -11.69 -16.20 13.78
CA THR A 229 -11.22 -17.56 13.43
C THR A 229 -10.19 -18.15 14.38
N HIS A 230 -9.52 -17.32 15.17
CA HIS A 230 -8.34 -17.64 15.97
C HIS A 230 -7.16 -18.23 15.17
N ILE A 231 -7.15 -18.01 13.85
CA ILE A 231 -6.05 -18.35 12.96
C ILE A 231 -5.05 -17.20 12.93
N PRO A 232 -3.74 -17.43 13.13
CA PRO A 232 -2.73 -16.37 13.02
C PRO A 232 -2.84 -15.63 11.68
N THR A 233 -3.22 -14.35 11.73
CA THR A 233 -3.53 -13.56 10.54
C THR A 233 -2.52 -12.44 10.38
N TRP A 234 -2.06 -12.21 9.12
CA TRP A 234 -1.10 -11.18 8.75
C TRP A 234 -1.73 -10.19 7.77
N SER A 235 -1.25 -8.94 7.77
CA SER A 235 -1.68 -7.95 6.78
C SER A 235 -0.65 -7.81 5.66
N VAL A 236 -1.12 -7.78 4.41
CA VAL A 236 -0.28 -7.54 3.22
C VAL A 236 -0.33 -6.09 2.74
N VAL A 237 -1.03 -5.23 3.46
CA VAL A 237 -1.12 -3.76 3.27
C VAL A 237 -1.91 -3.31 2.03
N SER A 238 -1.87 -4.04 0.93
CA SER A 238 -2.60 -3.70 -0.30
C SER A 238 -2.85 -4.93 -1.17
N SER A 239 -3.84 -4.85 -2.05
CA SER A 239 -4.15 -5.87 -3.05
C SER A 239 -2.96 -6.19 -3.97
N GLY A 240 -2.18 -5.19 -4.39
CA GLY A 240 -0.98 -5.42 -5.19
C GLY A 240 0.11 -6.20 -4.45
N LEU A 241 0.30 -5.94 -3.15
CA LEU A 241 1.22 -6.72 -2.32
C LEU A 241 0.65 -8.11 -1.99
N MET A 242 -0.68 -8.28 -1.95
CA MET A 242 -1.33 -9.58 -1.83
C MET A 242 -0.93 -10.51 -2.99
N GLU A 243 -1.00 -10.06 -4.22
CA GLU A 243 -0.60 -10.85 -5.40
C GLU A 243 0.85 -11.35 -5.32
N SER A 244 1.73 -10.57 -4.73
CA SER A 244 3.15 -10.88 -4.62
C SER A 244 3.55 -11.66 -3.37
N PHE A 245 2.67 -11.79 -2.37
CA PHE A 245 2.99 -12.40 -1.07
C PHE A 245 3.70 -13.74 -1.19
N GLU A 246 4.73 -13.96 -0.34
CA GLU A 246 5.49 -15.20 -0.25
C GLU A 246 5.37 -15.79 1.15
N PRO A 247 4.73 -16.96 1.30
CA PRO A 247 4.64 -17.61 2.60
C PRO A 247 6.02 -18.08 3.06
N PRO A 248 6.45 -17.73 4.28
CA PRO A 248 7.74 -18.16 4.82
C PRO A 248 7.90 -19.70 4.88
N LYS A 249 9.13 -20.11 5.12
CA LYS A 249 9.42 -21.53 5.38
C LYS A 249 8.63 -22.01 6.61
N GLY A 250 8.02 -23.18 6.51
CA GLY A 250 7.19 -23.76 7.57
C GLY A 250 5.68 -23.55 7.37
N ILE A 251 5.25 -22.53 6.63
CA ILE A 251 3.84 -22.38 6.26
C ILE A 251 3.47 -23.42 5.21
N LYS A 252 2.37 -24.14 5.46
CA LYS A 252 1.85 -25.23 4.60
C LYS A 252 0.53 -24.83 3.93
N HIS A 253 -0.28 -24.04 4.62
CA HIS A 253 -1.60 -23.63 4.19
C HIS A 253 -1.80 -22.13 4.40
N VAL A 254 -2.38 -21.43 3.42
CA VAL A 254 -2.68 -20.00 3.48
C VAL A 254 -4.16 -19.76 3.23
N MET A 255 -4.84 -19.21 4.21
CA MET A 255 -6.22 -18.77 4.10
C MET A 255 -6.24 -17.28 3.71
N ILE A 256 -6.84 -16.94 2.58
CA ILE A 256 -6.79 -15.59 2.01
C ILE A 256 -8.16 -14.94 2.20
N PHE A 257 -8.20 -13.95 3.08
CA PHE A 257 -9.40 -13.18 3.39
C PHE A 257 -9.36 -11.86 2.62
N ALA A 258 -10.10 -11.79 1.53
CA ALA A 258 -10.08 -10.64 0.62
C ALA A 258 -11.33 -9.77 0.79
N ASP A 259 -11.16 -8.48 0.51
CA ASP A 259 -12.25 -7.53 0.50
C ASP A 259 -13.18 -7.79 -0.71
N LYS A 260 -14.48 -7.59 -0.53
CA LYS A 260 -15.51 -7.73 -1.57
C LYS A 260 -15.93 -6.37 -2.07
N ASP A 261 -15.08 -5.81 -2.94
CA ASP A 261 -15.33 -4.52 -3.61
C ASP A 261 -16.19 -4.69 -4.85
N GLU A 262 -16.90 -3.64 -5.26
CA GLU A 262 -17.67 -3.61 -6.52
C GLU A 262 -16.81 -3.88 -7.76
N ASN A 263 -15.54 -3.47 -7.74
CA ASN A 263 -14.58 -3.64 -8.85
C ASN A 263 -13.80 -4.96 -8.78
N HIS A 264 -14.08 -5.82 -7.80
CA HIS A 264 -13.46 -7.13 -7.59
C HIS A 264 -11.93 -7.12 -7.45
N THR A 265 -11.32 -5.99 -7.10
CA THR A 265 -9.84 -5.87 -6.99
C THR A 265 -9.28 -6.78 -5.90
N GLY A 266 -9.90 -6.78 -4.72
CA GLY A 266 -9.50 -7.66 -3.61
C GLY A 266 -9.65 -9.14 -3.97
N ALA A 267 -10.81 -9.54 -4.49
CA ALA A 267 -11.07 -10.91 -4.92
C ALA A 267 -10.09 -11.37 -6.01
N ARG A 268 -9.83 -10.53 -7.02
CA ARG A 268 -8.86 -10.84 -8.08
C ARG A 268 -7.46 -11.10 -7.51
N ALA A 269 -6.96 -10.22 -6.65
CA ALA A 269 -5.66 -10.35 -6.02
C ALA A 269 -5.55 -11.65 -5.20
N ALA A 270 -6.59 -12.01 -4.46
CA ALA A 270 -6.66 -13.24 -3.69
C ALA A 270 -6.60 -14.49 -4.56
N TYR A 271 -7.33 -14.55 -5.67
CA TYR A 271 -7.28 -15.71 -6.57
C TYR A 271 -5.95 -15.82 -7.33
N ILE A 272 -5.32 -14.70 -7.69
CA ILE A 272 -3.96 -14.69 -8.25
C ILE A 272 -2.96 -15.29 -7.25
N LEU A 273 -3.02 -14.85 -5.99
CA LEU A 273 -2.17 -15.39 -4.95
C LEU A 273 -2.45 -16.87 -4.67
N ALA A 274 -3.71 -17.27 -4.59
CA ALA A 274 -4.09 -18.68 -4.37
C ALA A 274 -3.51 -19.58 -5.47
N ASN A 275 -3.64 -19.16 -6.74
CA ASN A 275 -3.04 -19.88 -7.87
C ASN A 275 -1.51 -19.98 -7.73
N LYS A 276 -0.84 -18.87 -7.41
CA LYS A 276 0.61 -18.83 -7.18
C LYS A 276 1.05 -19.81 -6.08
N ILE A 277 0.36 -19.80 -4.94
CA ILE A 277 0.66 -20.67 -3.79
C ILE A 277 0.51 -22.16 -4.18
N VAL A 278 -0.59 -22.50 -4.85
CA VAL A 278 -0.86 -23.90 -5.21
C VAL A 278 0.08 -24.36 -6.33
N VAL A 279 0.18 -23.61 -7.40
CA VAL A 279 0.89 -24.04 -8.63
C VAL A 279 2.40 -23.91 -8.46
N GLN A 280 2.88 -22.76 -7.96
CA GLN A 280 4.32 -22.46 -7.94
C GLN A 280 4.97 -22.85 -6.61
N ARG A 281 4.27 -22.72 -5.47
CA ARG A 281 4.84 -23.01 -4.15
C ARG A 281 4.50 -24.40 -3.64
N LYS A 282 3.62 -25.14 -4.34
CA LYS A 282 3.20 -26.52 -3.98
C LYS A 282 2.65 -26.61 -2.54
N LYS A 283 1.94 -25.56 -2.12
CA LYS A 283 1.24 -25.43 -0.84
C LYS A 283 -0.26 -25.38 -1.09
N THR A 284 -1.07 -25.41 -0.04
CA THR A 284 -2.52 -25.26 -0.17
C THR A 284 -2.95 -23.82 0.12
N ALA A 285 -4.01 -23.38 -0.54
CA ALA A 285 -4.60 -22.08 -0.32
C ALA A 285 -6.13 -22.13 -0.48
N GLU A 286 -6.82 -21.33 0.31
CA GLU A 286 -8.27 -21.10 0.21
C GLU A 286 -8.56 -19.62 0.22
N VAL A 287 -9.58 -19.18 -0.55
CA VAL A 287 -10.00 -17.79 -0.64
C VAL A 287 -11.37 -17.62 0.02
N PHE A 288 -11.46 -16.64 0.90
CA PHE A 288 -12.67 -16.27 1.62
C PHE A 288 -13.05 -14.85 1.24
N LEU A 289 -14.33 -14.63 0.94
CA LEU A 289 -14.92 -13.33 0.69
C LEU A 289 -16.02 -13.08 1.72
N PRO A 290 -16.21 -11.84 2.19
CA PRO A 290 -17.30 -11.52 3.08
C PRO A 290 -18.65 -11.77 2.39
N LYS A 291 -19.66 -12.07 3.19
CA LYS A 291 -21.01 -12.35 2.70
C LYS A 291 -21.57 -11.17 1.91
N ASP A 292 -21.47 -9.98 2.48
CA ASP A 292 -21.92 -8.73 1.87
C ASP A 292 -20.72 -7.96 1.28
N SER A 293 -20.97 -6.86 0.56
CA SER A 293 -19.93 -5.92 0.13
C SER A 293 -19.25 -5.29 1.34
N GLY A 294 -17.92 -5.18 1.31
CA GLY A 294 -17.10 -4.68 2.40
C GLY A 294 -15.95 -5.62 2.76
N ASP A 295 -15.51 -5.57 4.01
CA ASP A 295 -14.41 -6.38 4.53
C ASP A 295 -14.82 -7.24 5.76
N PHE A 296 -13.90 -8.08 6.26
CA PHE A 296 -14.19 -8.94 7.42
C PHE A 296 -14.27 -8.16 8.75
N LEU A 297 -13.82 -6.91 8.81
CA LEU A 297 -14.11 -6.05 9.93
C LEU A 297 -15.59 -5.64 9.95
N ASP A 298 -16.18 -5.40 8.80
CA ASP A 298 -17.61 -5.11 8.69
C ASP A 298 -18.45 -6.34 9.09
N GLU A 299 -18.01 -7.55 8.73
CA GLU A 299 -18.67 -8.79 9.21
C GLU A 299 -18.57 -8.95 10.73
N LEU A 300 -17.38 -8.75 11.32
CA LEU A 300 -17.20 -8.81 12.77
C LEU A 300 -18.11 -7.80 13.50
N ARG A 301 -18.16 -6.56 12.98
CA ARG A 301 -19.02 -5.51 13.57
C ARG A 301 -20.49 -5.87 13.51
N LYS A 302 -20.98 -6.38 12.38
CA LYS A 302 -22.37 -6.89 12.27
C LYS A 302 -22.64 -8.01 13.27
N GLN A 303 -21.71 -8.96 13.42
CA GLN A 303 -21.84 -10.03 14.39
C GLN A 303 -21.92 -9.53 15.83
N LYS A 304 -21.21 -8.43 16.15
CA LYS A 304 -21.25 -7.76 17.46
C LYS A 304 -22.43 -6.82 17.65
N GLY A 305 -23.19 -6.53 16.62
CA GLY A 305 -24.31 -5.58 16.65
C GLY A 305 -23.88 -4.11 16.73
N ILE A 306 -22.74 -3.75 16.16
CA ILE A 306 -22.15 -2.39 16.17
C ILE A 306 -21.82 -1.89 14.77
#